data_890aabc55d76881dc0a84112146d0967
#
_entry.id   890aabc55d76881dc0a84112146d0967
#
_cell.length_a   1.000
_cell.length_b   1.000
_cell.length_c   1.000
_cell.angle_alpha   90.00
_cell.angle_beta   90.00
_cell.angle_gamma   90.00
#
_symmetry.space_group_name_H-M   'P 1'
#
loop_
_entity.id
_entity.type
_entity.pdbx_description
1 polymer ?
#
loop_
_entity_poly.entity_id
_entity_poly.type
_entity_poly.pdbx_seq_one_letter_code
_entity_poly.pdbx_strand_id
1 'polypeptide(L)'
;ETTKGKINFYEWLGDSWAVLFSHPKNFTPVCTTELGALQSIKHEFDKRNVKILGLSVDPVEDHSKWSDDIKDVTGHYPEYPLIGDKNLEVAKTYRMLPANIEGSSQGRTAVDNATVRNVFVIGPDKKIKLILSYPMATGRNFPEILRVIDSLQLTAQHKVATPANWK
;
A
#
# COMPACT_ATOMS: atom_id res chain seq x y z
N GLU A 1 6.24 9.79 -8.71
CA GLU A 1 7.24 8.85 -9.23
C GLU A 1 7.12 7.49 -8.54
N THR A 2 7.31 6.41 -9.28
CA THR A 2 7.28 5.04 -8.76
C THR A 2 8.41 4.20 -9.33
N THR A 3 8.61 3.00 -8.79
CA THR A 3 9.55 1.99 -9.36
C THR A 3 9.18 1.52 -10.78
N LYS A 4 8.00 1.85 -11.27
CA LYS A 4 7.52 1.54 -12.63
C LYS A 4 7.37 2.81 -13.50
N GLY A 5 8.04 3.91 -13.12
CA GLY A 5 7.95 5.20 -13.77
C GLY A 5 6.88 6.12 -13.18
N LYS A 6 6.62 7.22 -13.86
CA LYS A 6 5.62 8.20 -13.42
C LYS A 6 4.21 7.67 -13.68
N ILE A 7 3.36 7.74 -12.67
CA ILE A 7 1.97 7.29 -12.73
C ILE A 7 1.05 8.51 -12.58
N ASN A 8 0.07 8.66 -13.48
CA ASN A 8 -1.15 9.42 -13.22
C ASN A 8 -2.15 8.47 -12.56
N PHE A 9 -2.50 8.74 -11.30
CA PHE A 9 -3.27 7.80 -10.50
C PHE A 9 -4.63 7.44 -11.10
N TYR A 10 -5.38 8.42 -11.60
CA TYR A 10 -6.71 8.16 -12.16
C TYR A 10 -6.66 7.38 -13.48
N GLU A 11 -5.70 7.67 -14.33
CA GLU A 11 -5.48 6.92 -15.57
C GLU A 11 -5.00 5.50 -15.27
N TRP A 12 -4.07 5.36 -14.35
CA TRP A 12 -3.55 4.06 -13.92
C TRP A 12 -4.63 3.20 -13.27
N LEU A 13 -5.49 3.77 -12.42
CA LEU A 13 -6.59 3.06 -11.79
C LEU A 13 -7.61 2.59 -12.83
N GLY A 14 -7.98 3.44 -13.80
CA GLY A 14 -8.99 3.12 -14.81
C GLY A 14 -10.31 2.70 -14.13
N ASP A 15 -10.86 1.58 -14.56
CA ASP A 15 -12.08 0.97 -14.02
C ASP A 15 -11.79 -0.14 -12.98
N SER A 16 -10.55 -0.26 -12.53
CA SER A 16 -10.14 -1.23 -11.52
C SER A 16 -10.40 -0.72 -10.10
N TRP A 17 -10.39 -1.63 -9.16
CA TRP A 17 -10.16 -1.33 -7.76
C TRP A 17 -8.66 -1.13 -7.50
N ALA A 18 -8.31 -0.50 -6.40
CA ALA A 18 -6.93 -0.42 -5.96
C ALA A 18 -6.80 -0.54 -4.44
N VAL A 19 -5.64 -1.04 -4.04
CA VAL A 19 -5.14 -0.96 -2.67
C VAL A 19 -3.91 -0.06 -2.69
N LEU A 20 -4.00 1.09 -2.00
CA LEU A 20 -2.87 1.94 -1.68
C LEU A 20 -2.45 1.67 -0.25
N PHE A 21 -1.21 1.25 -0.05
CA PHE A 21 -0.70 0.99 1.29
C PHE A 21 0.60 1.74 1.55
N SER A 22 0.82 2.15 2.80
CA SER A 22 2.07 2.74 3.24
C SER A 22 2.87 1.81 4.12
N HIS A 23 4.20 1.91 4.07
CA HIS A 23 5.11 1.25 4.99
C HIS A 23 6.09 2.27 5.60
N PRO A 24 6.52 2.07 6.85
CA PRO A 24 7.32 3.07 7.57
C PRO A 24 8.65 3.40 6.92
N LYS A 25 9.43 2.40 6.53
CA LYS A 25 10.76 2.58 5.97
C LYS A 25 11.26 1.34 5.23
N ASN A 26 12.01 1.59 4.14
CA ASN A 26 12.73 0.54 3.42
C ASN A 26 13.80 -0.13 4.31
N PHE A 27 14.26 -1.29 3.91
CA PHE A 27 15.32 -2.06 4.58
C PHE A 27 15.04 -2.38 6.06
N THR A 28 13.76 -2.56 6.42
CA THR A 28 13.37 -2.97 7.78
C THR A 28 12.71 -4.36 7.77
N PRO A 29 12.88 -5.17 8.84
CA PRO A 29 12.43 -6.56 8.84
C PRO A 29 10.94 -6.74 8.56
N VAL A 30 10.08 -6.00 9.28
CA VAL A 30 8.62 -6.13 9.14
C VAL A 30 8.17 -5.70 7.74
N CYS A 31 8.69 -4.58 7.22
CA CYS A 31 8.32 -4.10 5.88
C CYS A 31 8.78 -5.09 4.80
N THR A 32 9.98 -5.66 4.93
CA THR A 32 10.50 -6.67 4.00
C THR A 32 9.57 -7.89 3.94
N THR A 33 9.17 -8.44 5.09
CA THR A 33 8.25 -9.58 5.15
C THR A 33 6.86 -9.24 4.59
N GLU A 34 6.35 -8.04 4.87
CA GLU A 34 5.05 -7.59 4.35
C GLU A 34 5.02 -7.50 2.82
N LEU A 35 6.02 -6.86 2.22
CA LEU A 35 6.06 -6.70 0.76
C LEU A 35 6.25 -8.03 0.05
N GLY A 36 7.07 -8.92 0.60
CA GLY A 36 7.21 -10.29 0.09
C GLY A 36 5.93 -11.10 0.21
N ALA A 37 5.26 -11.07 1.36
CA ALA A 37 3.98 -11.75 1.58
C ALA A 37 2.89 -11.22 0.63
N LEU A 38 2.81 -9.89 0.44
CA LEU A 38 1.87 -9.29 -0.50
C LEU A 38 2.14 -9.73 -1.95
N GLN A 39 3.41 -9.80 -2.35
CA GLN A 39 3.78 -10.29 -3.68
C GLN A 39 3.39 -11.76 -3.87
N SER A 40 3.57 -12.61 -2.86
CA SER A 40 3.22 -14.03 -2.95
C SER A 40 1.74 -14.28 -3.25
N ILE A 41 0.87 -13.37 -2.83
CA ILE A 41 -0.59 -13.44 -3.06
C ILE A 41 -1.10 -12.39 -4.04
N LYS A 42 -0.21 -11.69 -4.77
CA LYS A 42 -0.61 -10.68 -5.76
C LYS A 42 -1.65 -11.19 -6.75
N HIS A 43 -1.52 -12.43 -7.18
CA HIS A 43 -2.46 -13.07 -8.09
C HIS A 43 -3.91 -13.11 -7.56
N GLU A 44 -4.12 -13.12 -6.24
CA GLU A 44 -5.45 -13.05 -5.63
C GLU A 44 -6.07 -11.65 -5.78
N PHE A 45 -5.23 -10.60 -5.74
CA PHE A 45 -5.67 -9.23 -6.05
C PHE A 45 -5.99 -9.08 -7.55
N ASP A 46 -5.13 -9.62 -8.41
CA ASP A 46 -5.32 -9.57 -9.87
C ASP A 46 -6.63 -10.26 -10.30
N LYS A 47 -6.97 -11.42 -9.73
CA LYS A 47 -8.25 -12.12 -9.97
C LYS A 47 -9.47 -11.27 -9.63
N ARG A 48 -9.35 -10.36 -8.68
CA ARG A 48 -10.41 -9.44 -8.22
C ARG A 48 -10.40 -8.11 -8.94
N ASN A 49 -9.57 -7.95 -9.97
CA ASN A 49 -9.33 -6.67 -10.66
C ASN A 49 -8.93 -5.56 -9.67
N VAL A 50 -8.01 -5.86 -8.76
CA VAL A 50 -7.47 -4.94 -7.77
C VAL A 50 -6.01 -4.68 -8.05
N LYS A 51 -5.66 -3.45 -8.32
CA LYS A 51 -4.27 -3.00 -8.49
C LYS A 51 -3.65 -2.66 -7.15
N ILE A 52 -2.37 -2.92 -7.01
CA ILE A 52 -1.61 -2.68 -5.78
C ILE A 52 -0.65 -1.51 -6.01
N LEU A 53 -0.59 -0.60 -5.06
CA LEU A 53 0.30 0.55 -5.06
C LEU A 53 0.85 0.76 -3.65
N GLY A 54 2.16 0.62 -3.50
CA GLY A 54 2.83 0.86 -2.22
C GLY A 54 3.39 2.27 -2.14
N LEU A 55 3.63 2.75 -0.93
CA LEU A 55 4.20 4.07 -0.67
C LEU A 55 5.09 4.05 0.56
N SER A 56 6.24 4.68 0.46
CA SER A 56 6.94 5.25 1.60
C SER A 56 7.54 6.61 1.23
N VAL A 57 8.08 7.30 2.22
CA VAL A 57 8.77 8.57 2.01
C VAL A 57 10.20 8.41 1.53
N ASP A 58 10.70 7.17 1.41
CA ASP A 58 12.02 6.88 0.85
C ASP A 58 12.05 7.17 -0.66
N PRO A 59 13.21 7.51 -1.23
CA PRO A 59 13.36 7.73 -2.67
C PRO A 59 13.09 6.48 -3.50
N VAL A 60 12.66 6.66 -4.75
CA VAL A 60 12.37 5.55 -5.68
C VAL A 60 13.60 4.66 -5.91
N GLU A 61 14.78 5.25 -5.95
CA GLU A 61 16.05 4.52 -6.13
C GLU A 61 16.31 3.54 -4.98
N ASP A 62 15.92 3.90 -3.77
CA ASP A 62 16.03 3.03 -2.60
C ASP A 62 14.98 1.91 -2.63
N HIS A 63 13.78 2.17 -3.12
CA HIS A 63 12.78 1.13 -3.38
C HIS A 63 13.28 0.08 -4.37
N SER A 64 13.92 0.51 -5.44
CA SER A 64 14.44 -0.40 -6.46
C SER A 64 15.51 -1.33 -5.91
N LYS A 65 16.48 -0.78 -5.16
CA LYS A 65 17.52 -1.58 -4.48
C LYS A 65 16.92 -2.54 -3.45
N TRP A 66 15.98 -2.05 -2.65
CA TRP A 66 15.35 -2.87 -1.62
C TRP A 66 14.48 -3.99 -2.18
N SER A 67 13.92 -3.82 -3.39
CA SER A 67 13.17 -4.89 -4.06
C SER A 67 14.00 -6.13 -4.33
N ASP A 68 15.29 -5.97 -4.60
CA ASP A 68 16.23 -7.09 -4.72
C ASP A 68 16.45 -7.78 -3.36
N ASP A 69 16.65 -7.02 -2.28
CA ASP A 69 16.78 -7.56 -0.92
C ASP A 69 15.50 -8.31 -0.48
N ILE A 70 14.32 -7.78 -0.83
CA ILE A 70 13.03 -8.45 -0.55
C ILE A 70 12.99 -9.81 -1.25
N LYS A 71 13.42 -9.87 -2.50
CA LYS A 71 13.50 -11.11 -3.25
C LYS A 71 14.48 -12.11 -2.61
N ASP A 72 15.64 -11.63 -2.20
CA ASP A 72 16.67 -12.49 -1.58
C ASP A 72 16.19 -13.08 -0.24
N VAL A 73 15.46 -12.31 0.55
CA VAL A 73 14.95 -12.73 1.87
C VAL A 73 13.69 -13.58 1.77
N THR A 74 12.76 -13.22 0.88
CA THR A 74 11.41 -13.81 0.83
C THR A 74 11.17 -14.72 -0.37
N GLY A 75 12.05 -14.71 -1.36
CA GLY A 75 11.85 -15.39 -2.63
C GLY A 75 10.92 -14.66 -3.61
N HIS A 76 10.40 -13.48 -3.24
CA HIS A 76 9.39 -12.76 -4.00
C HIS A 76 9.85 -11.33 -4.33
N TYR A 77 9.97 -11.01 -5.62
CA TYR A 77 10.28 -9.66 -6.10
C TYR A 77 8.98 -8.85 -6.24
N PRO A 78 8.85 -7.67 -5.59
CA PRO A 78 7.66 -6.83 -5.73
C PRO A 78 7.46 -6.34 -7.17
N GLU A 79 6.43 -6.82 -7.85
CA GLU A 79 6.08 -6.43 -9.23
C GLU A 79 5.15 -5.24 -9.30
N TYR A 80 4.50 -4.89 -8.19
CA TYR A 80 3.63 -3.72 -8.09
C TYR A 80 4.44 -2.43 -7.91
N PRO A 81 3.91 -1.28 -8.35
CA PRO A 81 4.60 0.00 -8.20
C PRO A 81 4.77 0.40 -6.74
N LEU A 82 5.91 1.00 -6.42
CA LEU A 82 6.20 1.62 -5.13
C LEU A 82 6.46 3.11 -5.33
N ILE A 83 5.68 3.97 -4.68
CA ILE A 83 5.83 5.42 -4.72
C ILE A 83 6.96 5.85 -3.79
N GLY A 84 7.89 6.62 -4.31
CA GLY A 84 8.89 7.35 -3.52
C GLY A 84 8.41 8.76 -3.22
N ASP A 85 7.85 8.97 -2.05
CA ASP A 85 7.22 10.25 -1.66
C ASP A 85 8.17 11.12 -0.83
N LYS A 86 9.36 11.41 -1.37
CA LYS A 86 10.41 12.16 -0.68
C LYS A 86 10.00 13.57 -0.22
N ASN A 87 8.99 14.16 -0.86
CA ASN A 87 8.45 15.48 -0.52
C ASN A 87 7.23 15.40 0.41
N LEU A 88 6.80 14.21 0.80
CA LEU A 88 5.67 13.96 1.70
C LEU A 88 4.31 14.44 1.14
N GLU A 89 4.18 14.60 -0.18
CA GLU A 89 2.97 15.14 -0.80
C GLU A 89 1.80 14.17 -0.71
N VAL A 90 2.02 12.92 -1.10
CA VAL A 90 1.00 11.87 -1.05
C VAL A 90 0.74 11.45 0.40
N ALA A 91 1.78 11.26 1.19
CA ALA A 91 1.68 10.87 2.59
C ALA A 91 0.87 11.88 3.42
N LYS A 92 1.06 13.19 3.18
CA LYS A 92 0.25 14.24 3.82
C LYS A 92 -1.20 14.25 3.31
N THR A 93 -1.40 14.13 2.00
CA THR A 93 -2.74 14.11 1.40
C THR A 93 -3.60 12.99 1.98
N TYR A 94 -3.02 11.80 2.15
CA TYR A 94 -3.70 10.63 2.71
C TYR A 94 -3.58 10.53 4.25
N ARG A 95 -3.00 11.53 4.91
CA ARG A 95 -2.81 11.56 6.37
C ARG A 95 -2.07 10.33 6.91
N MET A 96 -1.05 9.91 6.20
CA MET A 96 -0.20 8.77 6.58
C MET A 96 0.92 9.17 7.55
N LEU A 97 1.12 10.47 7.77
CA LEU A 97 2.11 11.06 8.69
C LEU A 97 1.42 11.77 9.83
N PRO A 98 2.11 12.01 10.96
CA PRO A 98 1.64 12.94 11.99
C PRO A 98 1.34 14.33 11.40
N ALA A 99 0.31 15.00 11.89
CA ALA A 99 -0.19 16.25 11.32
C ALA A 99 0.81 17.41 11.36
N ASN A 100 1.78 17.37 12.28
CA ASN A 100 2.80 18.40 12.48
C ASN A 100 4.09 18.15 11.69
N ILE A 101 4.14 17.14 10.83
CA ILE A 101 5.33 16.85 10.00
C ILE A 101 5.41 17.83 8.83
N GLU A 102 6.52 18.53 8.73
CA GLU A 102 6.83 19.47 7.65
C GLU A 102 8.11 19.07 6.90
N GLY A 103 8.33 19.68 5.72
CA GLY A 103 9.52 19.48 4.90
C GLY A 103 9.50 18.19 4.08
N SER A 104 10.71 17.69 3.77
CA SER A 104 10.94 16.46 2.98
C SER A 104 11.53 15.35 3.82
N SER A 105 11.71 14.18 3.23
CA SER A 105 12.38 13.06 3.89
C SER A 105 13.89 13.23 4.05
N GLN A 106 14.50 14.21 3.37
CA GLN A 106 15.94 14.43 3.39
C GLN A 106 16.44 14.85 4.78
N GLY A 107 17.47 14.19 5.26
CA GLY A 107 18.06 14.46 6.57
C GLY A 107 17.25 13.97 7.78
N ARG A 108 16.16 13.23 7.56
CA ARG A 108 15.32 12.69 8.62
C ARG A 108 15.82 11.37 9.17
N THR A 109 15.53 11.12 10.43
CA THR A 109 15.74 9.83 11.07
C THR A 109 14.64 8.84 10.67
N ALA A 110 14.84 7.57 10.97
CA ALA A 110 13.81 6.55 10.75
C ALA A 110 12.49 6.82 11.50
N VAL A 111 12.58 7.48 12.66
CA VAL A 111 11.41 7.86 13.47
C VAL A 111 10.63 8.99 12.81
N ASP A 112 11.35 9.98 12.27
CA ASP A 112 10.71 11.13 11.60
C ASP A 112 10.03 10.74 10.29
N ASN A 113 10.57 9.72 9.59
CA ASN A 113 10.04 9.24 8.32
C ASN A 113 8.93 8.20 8.45
N ALA A 114 8.57 7.86 9.67
CA ALA A 114 7.65 6.76 9.88
C ALA A 114 6.22 7.13 9.47
N THR A 115 5.80 6.68 8.28
CA THR A 115 4.38 6.53 8.02
C THR A 115 3.84 5.38 8.86
N VAL A 116 2.60 5.51 9.32
CA VAL A 116 1.89 4.34 9.87
C VAL A 116 1.60 3.34 8.75
N ARG A 117 1.27 2.10 9.09
CA ARG A 117 0.93 1.06 8.10
C ARG A 117 -0.54 1.19 7.69
N ASN A 118 -0.83 2.17 6.85
CA ASN A 118 -2.17 2.38 6.31
C ASN A 118 -2.47 1.45 5.13
N VAL A 119 -3.74 1.14 4.97
CA VAL A 119 -4.32 0.50 3.79
C VAL A 119 -5.56 1.28 3.39
N PHE A 120 -5.61 1.75 2.15
CA PHE A 120 -6.77 2.38 1.54
C PHE A 120 -7.29 1.48 0.43
N VAL A 121 -8.53 1.03 0.53
CA VAL A 121 -9.22 0.36 -0.58
C VAL A 121 -9.99 1.41 -1.35
N ILE A 122 -9.71 1.51 -2.64
CA ILE A 122 -10.26 2.54 -3.54
C ILE A 122 -11.08 1.84 -4.62
N GLY A 123 -12.31 2.28 -4.79
CA GLY A 123 -13.22 1.74 -5.80
C GLY A 123 -13.01 2.33 -7.20
N PRO A 124 -13.65 1.74 -8.24
CA PRO A 124 -13.60 2.24 -9.62
C PRO A 124 -14.15 3.67 -9.77
N ASP A 125 -15.02 4.09 -8.85
CA ASP A 125 -15.55 5.45 -8.77
C ASP A 125 -14.58 6.48 -8.18
N LYS A 126 -13.32 6.10 -7.98
CA LYS A 126 -12.24 6.94 -7.43
C LYS A 126 -12.45 7.35 -5.97
N LYS A 127 -13.30 6.63 -5.24
CA LYS A 127 -13.59 6.92 -3.83
C LYS A 127 -12.98 5.87 -2.91
N ILE A 128 -12.50 6.33 -1.77
CA ILE A 128 -12.03 5.46 -0.68
C ILE A 128 -13.24 4.73 -0.12
N LYS A 129 -13.18 3.41 -0.07
CA LYS A 129 -14.23 2.51 0.44
C LYS A 129 -13.94 1.99 1.84
N LEU A 130 -12.65 1.87 2.18
CA LEU A 130 -12.22 1.36 3.47
C LEU A 130 -10.83 1.88 3.79
N ILE A 131 -10.59 2.15 5.07
CA ILE A 131 -9.28 2.52 5.60
C ILE A 131 -8.98 1.58 6.77
N LEU A 132 -7.80 0.96 6.74
CA LEU A 132 -7.21 0.25 7.88
C LEU A 132 -5.92 0.96 8.29
N SER A 133 -5.69 1.09 9.59
CA SER A 133 -4.46 1.69 10.11
C SER A 133 -3.87 0.80 11.18
N TYR A 134 -2.63 0.38 10.95
CA TYR A 134 -1.86 -0.45 11.86
C TYR A 134 -0.69 0.35 12.43
N PRO A 135 -0.34 0.17 13.71
CA PRO A 135 0.87 0.77 14.26
C PRO A 135 2.12 0.19 13.57
N MET A 136 3.22 0.92 13.61
CA MET A 136 4.47 0.53 12.94
C MET A 136 4.99 -0.85 13.33
N ALA A 137 4.79 -1.24 14.59
CA ALA A 137 5.28 -2.51 15.14
C ALA A 137 4.43 -3.73 14.74
N THR A 138 3.27 -3.51 14.10
CA THR A 138 2.31 -4.57 13.80
C THR A 138 2.20 -4.79 12.29
N GLY A 139 2.65 -5.96 11.81
CA GLY A 139 2.46 -6.39 10.43
C GLY A 139 0.99 -6.60 10.08
N ARG A 140 0.62 -6.35 8.84
CA ARG A 140 -0.77 -6.43 8.37
C ARG A 140 -1.18 -7.87 8.07
N ASN A 141 -2.49 -8.12 8.16
CA ASN A 141 -3.10 -9.38 7.75
C ASN A 141 -3.69 -9.22 6.33
N PHE A 142 -2.98 -9.68 5.32
CA PHE A 142 -3.40 -9.57 3.92
C PHE A 142 -4.63 -10.43 3.57
N PRO A 143 -4.85 -11.64 4.12
CA PRO A 143 -6.11 -12.36 3.98
C PRO A 143 -7.34 -11.56 4.44
N GLU A 144 -7.23 -10.77 5.50
CA GLU A 144 -8.31 -9.87 5.92
C GLU A 144 -8.55 -8.75 4.91
N ILE A 145 -7.50 -8.22 4.30
CA ILE A 145 -7.64 -7.22 3.23
C ILE A 145 -8.39 -7.82 2.03
N LEU A 146 -8.07 -9.04 1.63
CA LEU A 146 -8.80 -9.75 0.57
C LEU A 146 -10.27 -9.99 0.95
N ARG A 147 -10.54 -10.42 2.18
CA ARG A 147 -11.89 -10.63 2.69
C ARG A 147 -12.73 -9.35 2.62
N VAL A 148 -12.20 -8.22 3.06
CA VAL A 148 -12.94 -6.95 2.99
C VAL A 148 -13.12 -6.44 1.57
N ILE A 149 -12.19 -6.70 0.66
CA ILE A 149 -12.34 -6.42 -0.78
C ILE A 149 -13.49 -7.24 -1.35
N ASP A 150 -13.57 -8.54 -1.06
CA ASP A 150 -14.67 -9.40 -1.52
C ASP A 150 -16.02 -8.88 -1.01
N SER A 151 -16.09 -8.48 0.25
CA SER A 151 -17.28 -7.85 0.83
C SER A 151 -17.66 -6.56 0.11
N LEU A 152 -16.69 -5.67 -0.13
CA LEU A 152 -16.93 -4.38 -0.81
C LEU A 152 -17.38 -4.58 -2.26
N GLN A 153 -16.80 -5.53 -2.98
CA GLN A 153 -17.21 -5.85 -4.35
C GLN A 153 -18.61 -6.45 -4.41
N LEU A 154 -18.93 -7.38 -3.51
CA LEU A 154 -20.25 -7.98 -3.40
C LEU A 154 -21.33 -6.93 -3.12
N THR A 155 -21.10 -6.06 -2.13
CA THR A 155 -22.05 -5.01 -1.74
C THR A 155 -22.18 -3.89 -2.78
N ALA A 156 -21.14 -3.66 -3.60
CA ALA A 156 -21.19 -2.74 -4.72
C ALA A 156 -22.01 -3.27 -5.91
N GLN A 157 -22.02 -4.57 -6.12
CA GLN A 157 -22.72 -5.24 -7.23
C GLN A 157 -24.18 -5.59 -6.89
N HIS A 158 -24.46 -5.86 -5.63
CA HIS A 158 -25.76 -6.33 -5.16
C HIS A 158 -26.25 -5.49 -3.97
N LYS A 159 -27.57 -5.38 -3.83
CA LYS A 159 -28.19 -4.70 -2.68
C LYS A 159 -28.20 -5.60 -1.44
N VAL A 160 -27.03 -5.94 -0.95
CA VAL A 160 -26.81 -6.81 0.19
C VAL A 160 -25.84 -6.18 1.18
N ALA A 161 -25.81 -6.71 2.39
CA ALA A 161 -24.79 -6.39 3.40
C ALA A 161 -24.12 -7.71 3.85
N THR A 162 -22.86 -7.62 4.23
CA THR A 162 -22.13 -8.74 4.80
C THR A 162 -22.18 -8.66 6.33
N PRO A 163 -22.56 -9.75 7.02
CA PRO A 163 -22.62 -9.73 8.50
C PRO A 163 -21.22 -9.75 9.12
N ALA A 164 -21.17 -9.58 10.44
CA ALA A 164 -19.92 -9.77 11.18
C ALA A 164 -19.36 -11.18 10.94
N ASN A 165 -18.04 -11.26 10.81
CA ASN A 165 -17.31 -12.51 10.54
C ASN A 165 -17.68 -13.22 9.21
N TRP A 166 -18.29 -12.50 8.28
CA TRP A 166 -18.50 -13.01 6.92
C TRP A 166 -17.16 -13.40 6.27
N LYS A 167 -17.16 -14.54 5.55
CA LYS A 167 -15.98 -15.11 4.89
C LYS A 167 -16.24 -15.27 3.40
#